data_e2ef11ab32463f30f5b50546cbcfe951
#
_entry.id   e2ef11ab32463f30f5b50546cbcfe951
#
_cell.length_a   1.000
_cell.length_b   1.000
_cell.length_c   1.000
_cell.angle_alpha   90.00
_cell.angle_beta   90.00
_cell.angle_gamma   90.00
#
_symmetry.space_group_name_H-M   'P 1'
#
loop_
_entity.id
_entity.type
_entity.pdbx_description
1 polymer ?
#
loop_
_entity_poly.entity_id
_entity_poly.type
_entity_poly.pdbx_seq_one_letter_code
_entity_poly.pdbx_strand_id
1 'polypeptide(L)'
;MLIAQRPTLSEDVVDEFRSRFVIEPLEPGFGYTLGNSLRRTLLSSIPGASVTSIKVDTALHEFSTIEGVKEDVTEIILNLKALVVSSEEDEPVTMYLRKQGPGAVTAGDIVPPAGVEVHNPDLKIATLNDKGKLEMELVVERGRGYVSSVQNKGNDNEIGRMPVDSIYSPVLKVTYKVEATRVEQRTDFDKLVIDVETKPSIRPRDAIASAGKTLVELFGLARELNVEAEGIDIGPSPVDEQLAADLALPVEDLQLTVRSYNCLKREGIHTVGELISRSEQDLLDIRNFGAKSIDEVKAKLVEMGLSLKDSAPGFDPHAALAAYGDDDDDAFVEDEQY
;
A
#
# COMPACT_ATOMS: atom_id res chain seq x y z
N MET A 1 37.86 3.86 -4.28
CA MET A 1 36.46 4.29 -4.37
C MET A 1 35.68 3.08 -4.84
N LEU A 2 34.97 2.38 -3.95
CA LEU A 2 34.12 1.27 -4.34
C LEU A 2 32.90 1.89 -5.02
N ILE A 3 32.79 1.72 -6.32
CA ILE A 3 31.56 2.11 -7.05
C ILE A 3 30.53 1.05 -6.61
N ALA A 4 29.74 1.39 -5.61
CA ALA A 4 28.61 0.58 -5.22
C ALA A 4 27.58 0.63 -6.36
N GLN A 5 27.53 -0.43 -7.16
CA GLN A 5 26.47 -0.56 -8.14
C GLN A 5 25.15 -0.76 -7.38
N ARG A 6 24.18 0.13 -7.59
CA ARG A 6 22.89 0.03 -6.92
C ARG A 6 22.22 -1.29 -7.24
N PRO A 7 21.74 -2.03 -6.22
CA PRO A 7 20.97 -3.24 -6.44
C PRO A 7 19.68 -2.96 -7.20
N THR A 8 19.34 -3.85 -8.12
CA THR A 8 18.06 -3.84 -8.85
C THR A 8 17.15 -4.92 -8.31
N LEU A 9 15.86 -4.66 -8.29
CA LEU A 9 14.83 -5.63 -7.95
C LEU A 9 14.07 -6.00 -9.22
N SER A 10 14.05 -7.28 -9.57
CA SER A 10 13.24 -7.83 -10.65
C SER A 10 12.21 -8.82 -10.11
N GLU A 11 11.05 -8.91 -10.76
CA GLU A 11 9.98 -9.83 -10.44
C GLU A 11 9.75 -10.79 -11.60
N ASP A 12 9.70 -12.09 -11.27
CA ASP A 12 9.32 -13.18 -12.15
C ASP A 12 8.00 -13.78 -11.63
N VAL A 13 6.90 -13.46 -12.32
CA VAL A 13 5.56 -13.91 -11.94
C VAL A 13 5.40 -15.37 -12.32
N VAL A 14 5.26 -16.26 -11.34
CA VAL A 14 5.05 -17.70 -11.54
C VAL A 14 3.57 -17.99 -11.76
N ASP A 15 2.72 -17.41 -10.91
CA ASP A 15 1.26 -17.40 -11.03
C ASP A 15 0.67 -16.14 -10.35
N GLU A 16 -0.66 -16.03 -10.32
CA GLU A 16 -1.33 -14.83 -9.77
C GLU A 16 -0.99 -14.54 -8.30
N PHE A 17 -0.74 -15.59 -7.51
CA PHE A 17 -0.49 -15.51 -6.07
C PHE A 17 0.90 -16.00 -5.67
N ARG A 18 1.79 -16.21 -6.66
CA ARG A 18 3.15 -16.61 -6.43
C ARG A 18 4.10 -15.90 -7.36
N SER A 19 5.06 -15.19 -6.80
CA SER A 19 6.12 -14.51 -7.55
C SER A 19 7.48 -14.79 -6.94
N ARG A 20 8.48 -14.75 -7.82
CA ARG A 20 9.90 -14.81 -7.47
C ARG A 20 10.50 -13.43 -7.65
N PHE A 21 11.14 -12.93 -6.62
CA PHE A 21 11.84 -11.65 -6.62
C PHE A 21 13.33 -11.88 -6.58
N VAL A 22 14.07 -11.16 -7.41
CA VAL A 22 15.52 -11.22 -7.46
C VAL A 22 16.08 -9.84 -7.17
N ILE A 23 16.99 -9.77 -6.19
CA ILE A 23 17.69 -8.55 -5.81
C ILE A 23 19.19 -8.79 -6.02
N GLU A 24 19.77 -8.07 -6.95
CA GLU A 24 21.19 -8.15 -7.30
C GLU A 24 21.71 -6.84 -7.94
N PRO A 25 23.01 -6.54 -7.85
CA PRO A 25 24.00 -7.18 -6.99
C PRO A 25 23.94 -6.63 -5.56
N LEU A 26 24.22 -7.47 -4.56
CA LEU A 26 24.34 -7.07 -3.16
C LEU A 26 25.76 -7.27 -2.70
N GLU A 27 26.26 -6.42 -1.80
CA GLU A 27 27.54 -6.64 -1.12
C GLU A 27 27.53 -7.98 -0.37
N PRO A 28 28.69 -8.67 -0.27
CA PRO A 28 28.79 -9.99 0.35
C PRO A 28 28.19 -10.02 1.77
N GLY A 29 27.28 -11.00 2.01
CA GLY A 29 26.57 -11.18 3.27
C GLY A 29 25.24 -10.42 3.39
N PHE A 30 25.00 -9.37 2.62
CA PHE A 30 23.73 -8.63 2.65
C PHE A 30 22.56 -9.43 2.11
N GLY A 31 22.78 -10.39 1.22
CA GLY A 31 21.76 -11.31 0.74
C GLY A 31 21.07 -12.06 1.89
N TYR A 32 21.82 -12.56 2.86
CA TYR A 32 21.27 -13.24 4.04
C TYR A 32 20.58 -12.26 4.98
N THR A 33 21.15 -11.09 5.21
CA THR A 33 20.57 -10.06 6.09
C THR A 33 19.21 -9.59 5.58
N LEU A 34 19.14 -9.21 4.30
CA LEU A 34 17.89 -8.75 3.68
C LEU A 34 16.88 -9.89 3.54
N GLY A 35 17.34 -11.07 3.08
CA GLY A 35 16.46 -12.22 2.88
C GLY A 35 15.80 -12.68 4.18
N ASN A 36 16.54 -12.74 5.28
CA ASN A 36 15.98 -13.10 6.58
C ASN A 36 15.04 -12.01 7.13
N SER A 37 15.41 -10.74 7.01
CA SER A 37 14.59 -9.61 7.47
C SER A 37 13.26 -9.56 6.72
N LEU A 38 13.29 -9.62 5.39
CA LEU A 38 12.09 -9.64 4.54
C LEU A 38 11.23 -10.87 4.84
N ARG A 39 11.83 -12.05 4.92
CA ARG A 39 11.08 -13.29 5.22
C ARG A 39 10.34 -13.18 6.56
N ARG A 40 11.01 -12.71 7.61
CA ARG A 40 10.38 -12.56 8.93
C ARG A 40 9.24 -11.56 8.91
N THR A 41 9.46 -10.41 8.29
CA THR A 41 8.44 -9.34 8.19
C THR A 41 7.23 -9.80 7.36
N LEU A 42 7.46 -10.48 6.23
CA LEU A 42 6.41 -11.03 5.38
C LEU A 42 5.51 -12.03 6.14
N LEU A 43 6.09 -12.90 6.97
CA LEU A 43 5.33 -13.92 7.68
C LEU A 43 4.60 -13.39 8.92
N SER A 44 5.09 -12.29 9.55
CA SER A 44 4.58 -11.84 10.85
C SER A 44 3.87 -10.49 10.82
N SER A 45 4.17 -9.61 9.87
CA SER A 45 3.81 -8.20 10.00
C SER A 45 2.85 -7.68 8.93
N ILE A 46 2.59 -8.47 7.88
CA ILE A 46 1.64 -8.06 6.84
C ILE A 46 0.23 -8.09 7.42
N PRO A 47 -0.52 -6.97 7.33
CA PRO A 47 -1.89 -6.93 7.80
C PRO A 47 -2.81 -7.77 6.91
N GLY A 48 -3.85 -8.32 7.51
CA GLY A 48 -4.90 -9.03 6.83
C GLY A 48 -6.19 -8.99 7.63
N ALA A 49 -7.23 -9.65 7.16
CA ALA A 49 -8.49 -9.80 7.86
C ALA A 49 -8.79 -11.29 8.11
N SER A 50 -9.51 -11.57 9.19
CA SER A 50 -9.92 -12.95 9.55
C SER A 50 -11.18 -12.92 10.39
N VAL A 51 -11.90 -14.04 10.39
CA VAL A 51 -13.03 -14.26 11.31
C VAL A 51 -12.48 -14.43 12.72
N THR A 52 -13.00 -13.66 13.68
CA THR A 52 -12.62 -13.71 15.11
C THR A 52 -13.63 -14.45 15.96
N SER A 53 -14.90 -14.37 15.61
CA SER A 53 -15.97 -15.09 16.30
C SER A 53 -17.13 -15.39 15.36
N ILE A 54 -17.87 -16.44 15.71
CA ILE A 54 -19.11 -16.82 15.05
C ILE A 54 -20.24 -16.96 16.07
N LYS A 55 -21.46 -16.77 15.60
CA LYS A 55 -22.69 -17.07 16.34
C LYS A 55 -23.64 -17.83 15.42
N VAL A 56 -24.12 -18.99 15.89
CA VAL A 56 -25.07 -19.82 15.16
C VAL A 56 -26.37 -19.81 15.94
N ASP A 57 -27.48 -19.49 15.29
CA ASP A 57 -28.79 -19.32 15.98
C ASP A 57 -29.23 -20.55 16.79
N THR A 58 -28.88 -21.73 16.31
CA THR A 58 -29.32 -23.02 16.90
C THR A 58 -28.28 -23.71 17.78
N ALA A 59 -27.06 -23.13 17.91
CA ALA A 59 -25.97 -23.74 18.67
C ALA A 59 -25.40 -22.77 19.70
N LEU A 60 -25.33 -23.22 20.97
CA LEU A 60 -24.81 -22.39 22.07
C LEU A 60 -23.35 -22.62 22.40
N HIS A 61 -22.74 -23.66 21.87
CA HIS A 61 -21.32 -24.00 22.08
C HIS A 61 -20.74 -24.79 20.90
N GLU A 62 -19.46 -24.83 20.80
CA GLU A 62 -18.69 -25.41 19.68
C GLU A 62 -18.85 -26.91 19.47
N PHE A 63 -19.27 -27.64 20.51
CA PHE A 63 -19.52 -29.11 20.49
C PHE A 63 -20.97 -29.44 20.16
N SER A 64 -21.74 -28.51 19.65
CA SER A 64 -23.14 -28.73 19.27
C SER A 64 -23.24 -29.29 17.86
N THR A 65 -24.33 -30.03 17.63
CA THR A 65 -24.78 -30.41 16.28
C THR A 65 -25.98 -29.56 15.88
N ILE A 66 -26.09 -29.26 14.57
CA ILE A 66 -27.17 -28.46 14.03
C ILE A 66 -28.12 -29.37 13.26
N GLU A 67 -29.42 -29.29 13.56
CA GLU A 67 -30.42 -30.14 12.90
C GLU A 67 -30.45 -29.86 11.39
N GLY A 68 -30.30 -30.93 10.59
CA GLY A 68 -30.30 -30.81 9.15
C GLY A 68 -29.00 -30.37 8.52
N VAL A 69 -27.93 -30.19 9.29
CA VAL A 69 -26.56 -29.95 8.81
C VAL A 69 -25.72 -31.19 9.06
N LYS A 70 -24.92 -31.60 8.09
CA LYS A 70 -24.08 -32.80 8.18
C LYS A 70 -22.88 -32.59 9.09
N GLU A 71 -22.23 -31.48 8.99
CA GLU A 71 -21.06 -31.08 9.77
C GLU A 71 -21.48 -30.58 11.15
N ASP A 72 -20.69 -30.84 12.18
CA ASP A 72 -20.85 -30.22 13.48
C ASP A 72 -20.29 -28.80 13.53
N VAL A 73 -20.54 -28.06 14.61
CA VAL A 73 -20.05 -26.66 14.71
C VAL A 73 -18.54 -26.60 14.71
N THR A 74 -17.84 -27.60 15.29
CA THR A 74 -16.37 -27.64 15.28
C THR A 74 -15.83 -27.79 13.85
N GLU A 75 -16.44 -28.67 13.03
CA GLU A 75 -16.06 -28.82 11.62
C GLU A 75 -16.33 -27.56 10.82
N ILE A 76 -17.46 -26.86 11.08
CA ILE A 76 -17.79 -25.58 10.48
C ILE A 76 -16.71 -24.54 10.82
N ILE A 77 -16.31 -24.44 12.09
CA ILE A 77 -15.23 -23.54 12.53
C ILE A 77 -13.92 -23.87 11.83
N LEU A 78 -13.57 -25.15 11.67
CA LEU A 78 -12.36 -25.55 10.96
C LEU A 78 -12.41 -25.17 9.46
N ASN A 79 -13.56 -25.30 8.82
CA ASN A 79 -13.75 -24.87 7.43
C ASN A 79 -13.65 -23.35 7.31
N LEU A 80 -14.19 -22.59 8.27
CA LEU A 80 -14.11 -21.13 8.30
C LEU A 80 -12.69 -20.59 8.49
N LYS A 81 -11.76 -21.34 9.09
CA LYS A 81 -10.34 -20.97 9.16
C LYS A 81 -9.67 -20.86 7.78
N ALA A 82 -10.22 -21.55 6.77
CA ALA A 82 -9.75 -21.46 5.39
C ALA A 82 -10.39 -20.31 4.60
N LEU A 83 -11.35 -19.57 5.19
CA LEU A 83 -12.00 -18.44 4.57
C LEU A 83 -10.99 -17.30 4.38
N VAL A 84 -10.94 -16.76 3.16
CA VAL A 84 -10.07 -15.63 2.81
C VAL A 84 -10.93 -14.40 2.63
N VAL A 85 -10.75 -13.45 3.51
CA VAL A 85 -11.47 -12.16 3.50
C VAL A 85 -10.49 -11.00 3.52
N SER A 86 -10.91 -9.87 2.95
CA SER A 86 -10.29 -8.58 3.15
C SER A 86 -11.29 -7.60 3.76
N SER A 87 -10.82 -6.66 4.55
CA SER A 87 -11.63 -5.58 5.12
C SER A 87 -10.85 -4.27 5.01
N GLU A 88 -11.54 -3.22 4.61
CA GLU A 88 -11.02 -1.85 4.62
C GLU A 88 -11.29 -1.15 5.95
N GLU A 89 -12.26 -1.67 6.73
CA GLU A 89 -12.66 -1.12 8.02
C GLU A 89 -11.68 -1.54 9.12
N ASP A 90 -11.34 -0.60 10.01
CA ASP A 90 -10.49 -0.87 11.18
C ASP A 90 -11.28 -1.42 12.36
N GLU A 91 -12.60 -1.20 12.40
CA GLU A 91 -13.51 -1.73 13.42
C GLU A 91 -14.02 -3.13 13.06
N PRO A 92 -14.43 -3.93 14.08
CA PRO A 92 -15.05 -5.23 13.85
C PRO A 92 -16.33 -5.13 13.02
N VAL A 93 -16.44 -5.93 11.97
CA VAL A 93 -17.58 -5.93 11.05
C VAL A 93 -18.27 -7.28 11.04
N THR A 94 -19.61 -7.31 11.05
CA THR A 94 -20.39 -8.53 11.04
C THR A 94 -20.88 -8.87 9.64
N MET A 95 -20.57 -10.09 9.18
CA MET A 95 -21.11 -10.71 7.97
C MET A 95 -22.22 -11.70 8.36
N TYR A 96 -23.14 -11.93 7.43
CA TYR A 96 -24.24 -12.87 7.63
C TYR A 96 -24.22 -13.98 6.61
N LEU A 97 -24.44 -15.23 7.08
CA LEU A 97 -24.68 -16.38 6.24
C LEU A 97 -26.07 -16.92 6.54
N ARG A 98 -26.90 -17.04 5.50
CA ARG A 98 -28.27 -17.57 5.62
C ARG A 98 -28.55 -18.46 4.44
N LYS A 99 -28.73 -19.76 4.70
CA LYS A 99 -29.10 -20.73 3.65
C LYS A 99 -30.10 -21.76 4.19
N GLN A 100 -31.04 -22.11 3.34
CA GLN A 100 -32.06 -23.11 3.62
C GLN A 100 -32.24 -24.05 2.43
N GLY A 101 -32.53 -25.31 2.69
CA GLY A 101 -32.75 -26.33 1.69
C GLY A 101 -31.51 -27.16 1.39
N PRO A 102 -31.65 -28.28 0.66
CA PRO A 102 -30.56 -29.22 0.45
C PRO A 102 -29.45 -28.66 -0.43
N GLY A 103 -28.22 -28.95 -0.08
CA GLY A 103 -27.04 -28.60 -0.86
C GLY A 103 -25.84 -28.17 -0.02
N ALA A 104 -24.76 -27.86 -0.70
CA ALA A 104 -23.56 -27.34 -0.07
C ALA A 104 -23.74 -25.86 0.26
N VAL A 105 -23.32 -25.47 1.45
CA VAL A 105 -23.15 -24.08 1.88
C VAL A 105 -21.71 -23.69 1.57
N THR A 106 -21.55 -22.63 0.80
CA THR A 106 -20.23 -22.13 0.39
C THR A 106 -19.98 -20.73 0.92
N ALA A 107 -18.72 -20.27 0.85
CA ALA A 107 -18.37 -18.91 1.22
C ALA A 107 -19.07 -17.84 0.35
N GLY A 108 -19.50 -18.20 -0.88
CA GLY A 108 -20.30 -17.33 -1.74
C GLY A 108 -21.73 -17.09 -1.25
N ASP A 109 -22.23 -17.89 -0.27
CA ASP A 109 -23.52 -17.67 0.39
C ASP A 109 -23.42 -16.62 1.53
N ILE A 110 -22.21 -16.18 1.88
CA ILE A 110 -21.99 -15.13 2.87
C ILE A 110 -22.34 -13.78 2.23
N VAL A 111 -23.06 -12.94 2.96
CA VAL A 111 -23.38 -11.57 2.55
C VAL A 111 -22.42 -10.62 3.31
N PRO A 112 -21.35 -10.14 2.65
CA PRO A 112 -20.46 -9.17 3.26
C PRO A 112 -21.09 -7.78 3.22
N PRO A 113 -20.86 -6.93 4.23
CA PRO A 113 -21.20 -5.51 4.17
C PRO A 113 -20.23 -4.75 3.26
N ALA A 114 -20.47 -3.45 3.06
CA ALA A 114 -19.56 -2.59 2.32
C ALA A 114 -18.16 -2.58 2.98
N GLY A 115 -17.11 -2.57 2.16
CA GLY A 115 -15.71 -2.59 2.64
C GLY A 115 -15.17 -3.97 3.03
N VAL A 116 -15.95 -5.04 2.91
CA VAL A 116 -15.50 -6.42 3.15
C VAL A 116 -15.71 -7.25 1.88
N GLU A 117 -14.69 -8.03 1.49
CA GLU A 117 -14.72 -8.89 0.32
C GLU A 117 -14.30 -10.31 0.67
N VAL A 118 -15.01 -11.31 0.07
CA VAL A 118 -14.69 -12.74 0.19
C VAL A 118 -13.99 -13.18 -1.08
N HIS A 119 -12.73 -13.63 -0.96
CA HIS A 119 -11.87 -13.95 -2.12
C HIS A 119 -11.94 -15.42 -2.56
N ASN A 120 -12.51 -16.32 -1.74
CA ASN A 120 -12.65 -17.74 -2.08
C ASN A 120 -14.11 -18.24 -1.95
N PRO A 121 -15.02 -17.76 -2.83
CA PRO A 121 -16.45 -18.05 -2.74
C PRO A 121 -16.80 -19.54 -2.85
N ASP A 122 -15.95 -20.34 -3.48
CA ASP A 122 -16.15 -21.77 -3.66
C ASP A 122 -15.82 -22.62 -2.42
N LEU A 123 -15.26 -22.00 -1.37
CA LEU A 123 -14.93 -22.69 -0.13
C LEU A 123 -16.20 -23.31 0.47
N LYS A 124 -16.21 -24.63 0.64
CA LYS A 124 -17.31 -25.35 1.30
C LYS A 124 -17.24 -25.15 2.80
N ILE A 125 -18.34 -24.66 3.40
CA ILE A 125 -18.49 -24.44 4.86
C ILE A 125 -19.25 -25.59 5.49
N ALA A 126 -20.42 -25.97 4.93
CA ALA A 126 -21.29 -26.99 5.46
C ALA A 126 -22.11 -27.67 4.37
N THR A 127 -22.88 -28.72 4.72
CA THR A 127 -23.83 -29.40 3.83
C THR A 127 -25.17 -29.51 4.51
N LEU A 128 -26.23 -29.05 3.83
CA LEU A 128 -27.61 -29.12 4.32
C LEU A 128 -28.36 -30.27 3.67
N ASN A 129 -29.26 -30.87 4.44
CA ASN A 129 -30.28 -31.80 3.96
C ASN A 129 -31.59 -31.08 3.56
N ASP A 130 -32.62 -31.81 3.17
CA ASP A 130 -33.90 -31.25 2.68
C ASP A 130 -34.60 -30.32 3.68
N LYS A 131 -34.34 -30.49 4.99
CA LYS A 131 -34.94 -29.70 6.07
C LYS A 131 -33.91 -28.75 6.72
N GLY A 132 -32.66 -28.81 6.26
CA GLY A 132 -31.56 -28.05 6.84
C GLY A 132 -31.74 -26.56 6.67
N LYS A 133 -31.43 -25.82 7.72
CA LYS A 133 -31.34 -24.36 7.75
C LYS A 133 -30.09 -23.99 8.54
N LEU A 134 -29.26 -23.14 7.97
CA LEU A 134 -28.07 -22.58 8.62
C LEU A 134 -28.14 -21.06 8.60
N GLU A 135 -28.20 -20.45 9.77
CA GLU A 135 -28.10 -19.00 9.96
C GLU A 135 -26.97 -18.74 10.94
N MET A 136 -26.03 -17.88 10.49
CA MET A 136 -24.79 -17.62 11.20
C MET A 136 -24.35 -16.17 11.03
N GLU A 137 -23.87 -15.59 12.12
CA GLU A 137 -23.15 -14.31 12.12
C GLU A 137 -21.64 -14.61 12.22
N LEU A 138 -20.85 -13.90 11.43
CA LEU A 138 -19.39 -13.99 11.45
C LEU A 138 -18.83 -12.58 11.68
N VAL A 139 -18.05 -12.41 12.73
CA VAL A 139 -17.35 -11.16 12.99
C VAL A 139 -15.97 -11.24 12.36
N VAL A 140 -15.64 -10.24 11.53
CA VAL A 140 -14.37 -10.09 10.85
C VAL A 140 -13.66 -8.88 11.40
N GLU A 141 -12.37 -9.02 11.66
CA GLU A 141 -11.49 -7.94 12.11
C GLU A 141 -10.21 -7.92 11.31
N ARG A 142 -9.57 -6.75 11.28
CA ARG A 142 -8.20 -6.59 10.76
C ARG A 142 -7.20 -6.89 11.86
N GLY A 143 -6.09 -7.51 11.46
CA GLY A 143 -5.01 -7.81 12.41
C GLY A 143 -3.74 -8.24 11.70
N ARG A 144 -2.79 -8.76 12.46
CA ARG A 144 -1.49 -9.26 11.97
C ARG A 144 -1.15 -10.60 12.61
N GLY A 145 -0.53 -11.47 11.82
CA GLY A 145 -0.04 -12.76 12.30
C GLY A 145 -1.17 -13.73 12.69
N TYR A 146 -1.12 -14.26 13.91
CA TYR A 146 -2.07 -15.25 14.45
C TYR A 146 -2.54 -14.84 15.84
N VAL A 147 -3.84 -14.92 16.05
CA VAL A 147 -4.49 -14.71 17.36
C VAL A 147 -5.34 -15.94 17.68
N SER A 148 -5.13 -16.52 18.88
CA SER A 148 -5.88 -17.70 19.30
C SER A 148 -7.31 -17.35 19.75
N SER A 149 -8.22 -18.31 19.66
CA SER A 149 -9.61 -18.19 20.14
C SER A 149 -9.70 -17.74 21.59
N VAL A 150 -8.74 -18.14 22.44
CA VAL A 150 -8.68 -17.70 23.84
C VAL A 150 -8.48 -16.20 23.96
N GLN A 151 -7.65 -15.62 23.11
CA GLN A 151 -7.42 -14.16 23.04
C GLN A 151 -8.61 -13.43 22.41
N ASN A 152 -9.23 -14.02 21.37
CA ASN A 152 -10.43 -13.48 20.72
C ASN A 152 -11.67 -13.51 21.61
N LYS A 153 -11.66 -14.33 22.68
CA LYS A 153 -12.80 -14.42 23.62
C LYS A 153 -13.12 -13.09 24.32
N GLY A 154 -12.12 -12.18 24.44
CA GLY A 154 -12.31 -10.86 25.03
C GLY A 154 -13.06 -10.83 26.35
N ASN A 155 -13.60 -9.67 26.70
CA ASN A 155 -14.50 -9.48 27.84
C ASN A 155 -15.99 -9.60 27.45
N ASP A 156 -16.29 -9.83 26.19
CA ASP A 156 -17.65 -9.88 25.66
C ASP A 156 -18.22 -11.28 25.89
N ASN A 157 -19.08 -11.42 26.92
CA ASN A 157 -19.72 -12.66 27.31
C ASN A 157 -21.10 -12.85 26.64
N GLU A 158 -21.22 -12.52 25.34
CA GLU A 158 -22.45 -12.78 24.60
C GLU A 158 -22.71 -14.29 24.52
N ILE A 159 -23.88 -14.72 25.02
CA ILE A 159 -24.26 -16.15 25.04
C ILE A 159 -24.40 -16.66 23.60
N GLY A 160 -23.75 -17.79 23.30
CA GLY A 160 -23.79 -18.40 21.96
C GLY A 160 -22.77 -17.86 20.97
N ARG A 161 -21.99 -16.85 21.34
CA ARG A 161 -20.85 -16.38 20.53
C ARG A 161 -19.63 -17.26 20.80
N MET A 162 -19.12 -17.86 19.75
CA MET A 162 -17.99 -18.79 19.78
C MET A 162 -16.76 -18.16 19.19
N PRO A 163 -15.67 -17.97 19.95
CA PRO A 163 -14.43 -17.41 19.43
C PRO A 163 -13.72 -18.40 18.49
N VAL A 164 -13.11 -17.90 17.43
CA VAL A 164 -12.38 -18.68 16.43
C VAL A 164 -10.91 -18.24 16.42
N ASP A 165 -9.99 -19.18 16.16
CA ASP A 165 -8.59 -18.83 15.90
C ASP A 165 -8.47 -18.05 14.61
N SER A 166 -7.85 -16.88 14.65
CA SER A 166 -7.73 -15.96 13.53
C SER A 166 -6.34 -16.00 12.92
N ILE A 167 -6.25 -16.36 11.64
CA ILE A 167 -5.01 -16.37 10.86
C ILE A 167 -5.03 -15.15 9.92
N TYR A 168 -4.60 -14.01 10.43
CA TYR A 168 -4.58 -12.75 9.68
C TYR A 168 -3.55 -12.73 8.56
N SER A 169 -2.40 -13.45 8.74
CA SER A 169 -1.34 -13.42 7.74
C SER A 169 -1.85 -13.84 6.35
N PRO A 170 -1.76 -12.95 5.36
CA PRO A 170 -2.11 -13.27 3.98
C PRO A 170 -0.99 -14.00 3.24
N VAL A 171 0.20 -14.10 3.82
CA VAL A 171 1.36 -14.77 3.23
C VAL A 171 1.40 -16.22 3.69
N LEU A 172 1.36 -17.14 2.72
CA LEU A 172 1.35 -18.58 2.96
C LEU A 172 2.75 -19.15 3.11
N LYS A 173 3.66 -18.74 2.22
CA LYS A 173 5.02 -19.29 2.16
C LYS A 173 6.01 -18.25 1.68
N VAL A 174 7.15 -18.21 2.36
CA VAL A 174 8.32 -17.43 1.92
C VAL A 174 9.55 -18.28 2.02
N THR A 175 10.25 -18.45 0.89
CA THR A 175 11.57 -19.08 0.85
C THR A 175 12.55 -18.13 0.21
N TYR A 176 13.80 -18.12 0.67
CA TYR A 176 14.84 -17.35 0.03
C TYR A 176 16.12 -18.19 -0.14
N LYS A 177 16.89 -17.81 -1.14
CA LYS A 177 18.19 -18.39 -1.47
C LYS A 177 19.15 -17.26 -1.82
N VAL A 178 20.40 -17.40 -1.38
CA VAL A 178 21.46 -16.47 -1.75
C VAL A 178 22.42 -17.24 -2.67
N GLU A 179 22.69 -16.66 -3.82
CA GLU A 179 23.57 -17.17 -4.86
C GLU A 179 24.69 -16.15 -5.08
N ALA A 180 25.87 -16.63 -5.51
CA ALA A 180 26.92 -15.71 -5.91
C ALA A 180 26.62 -15.12 -7.30
N THR A 181 26.87 -13.82 -7.48
CA THR A 181 26.75 -13.16 -8.78
C THR A 181 28.04 -12.42 -9.11
N ARG A 182 28.23 -12.11 -10.38
CA ARG A 182 29.42 -11.45 -10.88
C ARG A 182 29.11 -10.00 -11.28
N VAL A 183 29.94 -9.09 -10.77
CA VAL A 183 29.96 -7.69 -11.20
C VAL A 183 31.35 -7.40 -11.71
N GLU A 184 31.47 -7.14 -13.02
CA GLU A 184 32.75 -6.93 -13.70
C GLU A 184 33.75 -8.10 -13.48
N GLN A 185 34.80 -7.85 -12.69
CA GLN A 185 35.81 -8.87 -12.37
C GLN A 185 35.62 -9.53 -11.01
N ARG A 186 34.71 -8.99 -10.17
CA ARG A 186 34.40 -9.55 -8.84
C ARG A 186 33.26 -10.58 -8.96
N THR A 187 33.44 -11.72 -8.30
CA THR A 187 32.47 -12.84 -8.29
C THR A 187 31.90 -13.13 -6.91
N ASP A 188 32.15 -12.24 -5.96
CA ASP A 188 31.82 -12.39 -4.55
C ASP A 188 30.55 -11.62 -4.13
N PHE A 189 29.82 -11.01 -5.08
CA PHE A 189 28.55 -10.35 -4.81
C PHE A 189 27.43 -11.36 -4.59
N ASP A 190 26.48 -11.00 -3.73
CA ASP A 190 25.29 -11.79 -3.45
C ASP A 190 24.16 -11.46 -4.44
N LYS A 191 23.46 -12.52 -4.84
CA LYS A 191 22.17 -12.45 -5.53
C LYS A 191 21.12 -13.08 -4.62
N LEU A 192 20.18 -12.29 -4.16
CA LEU A 192 19.09 -12.75 -3.31
C LEU A 192 17.90 -13.11 -4.18
N VAL A 193 17.42 -14.34 -4.07
CA VAL A 193 16.21 -14.85 -4.72
C VAL A 193 15.19 -15.15 -3.63
N ILE A 194 14.03 -14.51 -3.67
CA ILE A 194 12.92 -14.70 -2.72
C ILE A 194 11.71 -15.21 -3.48
N ASP A 195 11.15 -16.34 -3.07
CA ASP A 195 9.91 -16.93 -3.61
C ASP A 195 8.79 -16.70 -2.57
N VAL A 196 7.72 -16.01 -2.97
CA VAL A 196 6.61 -15.61 -2.09
C VAL A 196 5.32 -16.15 -2.66
N GLU A 197 4.54 -16.81 -1.79
CA GLU A 197 3.22 -17.35 -2.08
C GLU A 197 2.22 -16.72 -1.11
N THR A 198 1.12 -16.15 -1.64
CA THR A 198 0.11 -15.42 -0.88
C THR A 198 -1.27 -16.01 -1.05
N LYS A 199 -2.18 -15.64 -0.13
CA LYS A 199 -3.63 -15.83 -0.31
C LYS A 199 -4.16 -14.83 -1.37
N PRO A 200 -5.35 -15.10 -1.96
CA PRO A 200 -5.97 -14.20 -2.93
C PRO A 200 -6.27 -12.77 -2.44
N SER A 201 -6.20 -12.52 -1.13
CA SER A 201 -6.44 -11.18 -0.54
C SER A 201 -5.31 -10.17 -0.78
N ILE A 202 -4.12 -10.60 -1.21
CA ILE A 202 -3.00 -9.71 -1.52
C ILE A 202 -2.10 -10.33 -2.61
N ARG A 203 -1.56 -9.49 -3.48
CA ARG A 203 -0.55 -9.94 -4.45
C ARG A 203 0.84 -10.02 -3.82
N PRO A 204 1.70 -10.94 -4.26
CA PRO A 204 3.08 -11.07 -3.74
C PRO A 204 3.89 -9.78 -3.79
N ARG A 205 3.72 -9.00 -4.86
CA ARG A 205 4.36 -7.71 -5.06
C ARG A 205 3.99 -6.69 -3.96
N ASP A 206 2.69 -6.61 -3.65
CA ASP A 206 2.18 -5.67 -2.64
C ASP A 206 2.61 -6.10 -1.22
N ALA A 207 2.67 -7.43 -0.98
CA ALA A 207 3.17 -7.97 0.27
C ALA A 207 4.65 -7.61 0.51
N ILE A 208 5.52 -7.76 -0.51
CA ILE A 208 6.94 -7.36 -0.41
C ILE A 208 7.08 -5.85 -0.23
N ALA A 209 6.30 -5.05 -0.95
CA ALA A 209 6.34 -3.59 -0.81
C ALA A 209 5.95 -3.16 0.62
N SER A 210 4.89 -3.75 1.19
CA SER A 210 4.46 -3.51 2.57
C SER A 210 5.53 -3.93 3.60
N ALA A 211 6.17 -5.09 3.39
CA ALA A 211 7.28 -5.55 4.24
C ALA A 211 8.47 -4.59 4.17
N GLY A 212 8.82 -4.13 2.97
CA GLY A 212 9.90 -3.17 2.75
C GLY A 212 9.63 -1.85 3.46
N LYS A 213 8.43 -1.29 3.31
CA LYS A 213 8.01 -0.06 4.01
C LYS A 213 8.15 -0.20 5.53
N THR A 214 7.66 -1.30 6.10
CA THR A 214 7.76 -1.57 7.54
C THR A 214 9.21 -1.63 8.01
N LEU A 215 10.10 -2.27 7.23
CA LEU A 215 11.53 -2.36 7.56
C LEU A 215 12.21 -0.99 7.48
N VAL A 216 11.90 -0.18 6.47
CA VAL A 216 12.46 1.18 6.33
C VAL A 216 12.05 2.05 7.51
N GLU A 217 10.80 2.02 7.94
CA GLU A 217 10.33 2.77 9.11
C GLU A 217 11.04 2.33 10.40
N LEU A 218 11.17 1.00 10.62
CA LEU A 218 11.85 0.46 11.81
C LEU A 218 13.35 0.77 11.83
N PHE A 219 14.04 0.64 10.70
CA PHE A 219 15.46 0.99 10.60
C PHE A 219 15.69 2.50 10.61
N GLY A 220 14.71 3.29 10.17
CA GLY A 220 14.71 4.74 10.29
C GLY A 220 14.94 5.22 11.72
N LEU A 221 14.31 4.54 12.70
CA LEU A 221 14.52 4.86 14.14
C LEU A 221 15.99 4.72 14.56
N ALA A 222 16.72 3.73 14.03
CA ALA A 222 18.14 3.58 14.34
C ALA A 222 18.99 4.69 13.70
N ARG A 223 18.61 5.17 12.51
CA ARG A 223 19.28 6.28 11.83
C ARG A 223 19.14 7.61 12.60
N GLU A 224 18.03 7.81 13.29
CA GLU A 224 17.77 9.02 14.10
C GLU A 224 18.69 9.14 15.33
N LEU A 225 19.31 8.05 15.78
CA LEU A 225 20.25 8.08 16.90
C LEU A 225 21.48 8.95 16.62
N ASN A 226 21.95 8.96 15.38
CA ASN A 226 23.01 9.86 14.92
C ASN A 226 22.87 10.07 13.40
N VAL A 227 22.37 11.23 12.99
CA VAL A 227 22.14 11.59 11.59
C VAL A 227 23.44 11.76 10.79
N GLU A 228 24.54 12.11 11.49
CA GLU A 228 25.85 12.30 10.87
C GLU A 228 26.67 11.00 10.73
N ALA A 229 26.12 9.87 11.23
CA ALA A 229 26.82 8.59 11.12
C ALA A 229 26.96 8.16 9.66
N GLU A 230 28.18 7.80 9.24
CA GLU A 230 28.46 7.29 7.92
C GLU A 230 27.89 5.86 7.77
N GLY A 231 27.25 5.59 6.64
CA GLY A 231 26.77 4.28 6.22
C GLY A 231 27.33 3.88 4.85
N ILE A 232 26.91 2.73 4.37
CA ILE A 232 27.22 2.33 2.99
C ILE A 232 26.31 3.13 2.05
N ASP A 233 26.93 3.84 1.13
CA ASP A 233 26.20 4.54 0.06
C ASP A 233 25.82 3.53 -1.04
N ILE A 234 24.53 3.30 -1.21
CA ILE A 234 23.97 2.42 -2.25
C ILE A 234 23.60 3.17 -3.53
N GLY A 235 23.98 4.44 -3.62
CA GLY A 235 23.68 5.32 -4.75
C GLY A 235 22.26 5.90 -4.71
N PRO A 236 21.99 6.92 -5.55
CA PRO A 236 20.70 7.61 -5.59
C PRO A 236 19.55 6.65 -5.94
N SER A 237 18.38 6.88 -5.36
CA SER A 237 17.20 6.07 -5.70
C SER A 237 16.68 6.47 -7.11
N PRO A 238 15.99 5.56 -7.83
CA PRO A 238 15.34 5.95 -9.09
C PRO A 238 14.39 7.13 -8.93
N VAL A 239 13.78 7.27 -7.73
CA VAL A 239 12.93 8.40 -7.37
C VAL A 239 13.77 9.67 -7.21
N ASP A 240 14.94 9.56 -6.56
CA ASP A 240 15.85 10.70 -6.41
C ASP A 240 16.47 11.11 -7.75
N GLU A 241 16.80 10.15 -8.63
CA GLU A 241 17.28 10.44 -9.99
C GLU A 241 16.19 11.11 -10.83
N GLN A 242 14.95 10.65 -10.75
CA GLN A 242 13.82 11.25 -11.44
C GLN A 242 13.51 12.64 -10.90
N LEU A 243 13.49 12.79 -9.57
CA LEU A 243 13.35 14.09 -8.93
C LEU A 243 14.49 15.05 -9.29
N ALA A 244 15.74 14.58 -9.33
CA ALA A 244 16.86 15.38 -9.76
C ALA A 244 16.77 15.78 -11.24
N ALA A 245 16.26 14.89 -12.11
CA ALA A 245 15.99 15.19 -13.50
C ALA A 245 14.86 16.22 -13.63
N ASP A 246 13.77 16.06 -12.89
CA ASP A 246 12.64 17.00 -12.88
C ASP A 246 13.06 18.37 -12.33
N LEU A 247 13.92 18.42 -11.31
CA LEU A 247 14.49 19.66 -10.78
C LEU A 247 15.44 20.36 -11.75
N ALA A 248 16.11 19.60 -12.61
CA ALA A 248 17.01 20.14 -13.64
C ALA A 248 16.28 20.61 -14.90
N LEU A 249 14.97 20.30 -15.04
CA LEU A 249 14.17 20.76 -16.16
C LEU A 249 14.17 22.29 -16.24
N PRO A 250 14.35 22.87 -17.44
CA PRO A 250 14.22 24.30 -17.64
C PRO A 250 12.77 24.75 -17.44
N VAL A 251 12.57 25.94 -16.88
CA VAL A 251 11.23 26.53 -16.65
C VAL A 251 10.45 26.69 -17.97
N GLU A 252 11.13 26.66 -19.12
CA GLU A 252 10.53 26.68 -20.46
C GLU A 252 9.61 25.46 -20.70
N ASP A 253 9.96 24.31 -20.16
CA ASP A 253 9.21 23.05 -20.34
C ASP A 253 7.93 22.97 -19.48
N LEU A 254 7.75 23.87 -18.52
CA LEU A 254 6.52 23.99 -17.73
C LEU A 254 5.33 24.54 -18.52
N GLN A 255 5.55 25.02 -19.75
CA GLN A 255 4.52 25.61 -20.61
C GLN A 255 3.73 26.75 -19.93
N LEU A 256 4.43 27.60 -19.19
CA LEU A 256 3.87 28.79 -18.58
C LEU A 256 3.52 29.84 -19.63
N THR A 257 2.64 30.78 -19.27
CA THR A 257 2.38 31.93 -20.13
C THR A 257 3.66 32.72 -20.39
N VAL A 258 3.74 33.32 -21.58
CA VAL A 258 4.93 34.12 -21.99
C VAL A 258 5.27 35.20 -20.98
N ARG A 259 4.26 35.75 -20.31
CA ARG A 259 4.41 36.76 -19.27
C ARG A 259 5.08 36.17 -18.01
N SER A 260 4.55 35.08 -17.50
CA SER A 260 5.09 34.38 -16.32
C SER A 260 6.53 33.93 -16.56
N TYR A 261 6.81 33.32 -17.72
CA TYR A 261 8.12 32.87 -18.12
C TYR A 261 9.14 34.03 -18.18
N ASN A 262 8.78 35.15 -18.84
CA ASN A 262 9.69 36.29 -18.97
C ASN A 262 10.01 36.95 -17.62
N CYS A 263 9.08 36.95 -16.68
CA CYS A 263 9.31 37.45 -15.31
C CYS A 263 10.31 36.57 -14.56
N LEU A 264 10.12 35.25 -14.59
CA LEU A 264 11.03 34.29 -13.94
C LEU A 264 12.44 34.37 -14.54
N LYS A 265 12.55 34.40 -15.86
CA LYS A 265 13.83 34.50 -16.54
C LYS A 265 14.58 35.80 -16.22
N ARG A 266 13.88 36.90 -16.02
CA ARG A 266 14.47 38.19 -15.64
C ARG A 266 15.07 38.16 -14.25
N GLU A 267 14.48 37.42 -13.33
CA GLU A 267 14.96 37.21 -11.98
C GLU A 267 16.03 36.10 -11.87
N GLY A 268 16.43 35.52 -12.99
CA GLY A 268 17.49 34.51 -13.05
C GLY A 268 17.04 33.14 -12.63
N ILE A 269 15.72 32.84 -12.65
CA ILE A 269 15.16 31.54 -12.38
C ILE A 269 15.07 30.77 -13.71
N HIS A 270 15.92 29.76 -13.88
CA HIS A 270 16.04 29.02 -15.13
C HIS A 270 15.59 27.59 -15.04
N THR A 271 15.62 26.99 -13.83
CA THR A 271 15.26 25.59 -13.60
C THR A 271 14.09 25.46 -12.63
N VAL A 272 13.39 24.33 -12.71
CA VAL A 272 12.31 23.98 -11.79
C VAL A 272 12.84 23.93 -10.34
N GLY A 273 14.07 23.44 -10.13
CA GLY A 273 14.71 23.40 -8.81
C GLY A 273 14.91 24.77 -8.19
N GLU A 274 15.32 25.77 -8.99
CA GLU A 274 15.43 27.16 -8.53
C GLU A 274 14.06 27.74 -8.19
N LEU A 275 13.02 27.38 -8.97
CA LEU A 275 11.66 27.83 -8.77
C LEU A 275 11.06 27.31 -7.44
N ILE A 276 11.19 26.02 -7.14
CA ILE A 276 10.68 25.42 -5.89
C ILE A 276 11.46 25.86 -4.65
N SER A 277 12.70 26.33 -4.79
CA SER A 277 13.47 26.89 -3.67
C SER A 277 12.95 28.25 -3.20
N ARG A 278 12.07 28.91 -3.99
CA ARG A 278 11.43 30.19 -3.65
C ARG A 278 10.13 29.99 -2.89
N SER A 279 9.87 30.92 -1.97
CA SER A 279 8.55 31.01 -1.32
C SER A 279 7.55 31.74 -2.22
N GLU A 280 6.27 31.58 -1.92
CA GLU A 280 5.21 32.31 -2.60
C GLU A 280 5.38 33.83 -2.48
N GLN A 281 5.88 34.30 -1.32
CA GLN A 281 6.16 35.72 -1.08
C GLN A 281 7.31 36.24 -1.94
N ASP A 282 8.39 35.43 -2.08
CA ASP A 282 9.50 35.79 -2.96
C ASP A 282 9.08 35.95 -4.41
N LEU A 283 8.11 35.14 -4.87
CA LEU A 283 7.55 35.22 -6.23
C LEU A 283 6.62 36.42 -6.41
N LEU A 284 5.87 36.82 -5.36
CA LEU A 284 5.02 38.03 -5.38
C LEU A 284 5.85 39.33 -5.44
N ASP A 285 7.06 39.32 -4.89
CA ASP A 285 7.96 40.47 -4.91
C ASP A 285 8.60 40.69 -6.29
N ILE A 286 8.46 39.72 -7.22
CA ILE A 286 8.94 39.87 -8.60
C ILE A 286 8.07 40.88 -9.33
N ARG A 287 8.73 41.89 -9.92
CA ARG A 287 8.05 42.92 -10.68
C ARG A 287 7.20 42.35 -11.83
N ASN A 288 5.91 42.63 -11.84
CA ASN A 288 4.93 42.17 -12.81
C ASN A 288 4.57 40.68 -12.73
N PHE A 289 4.87 40.01 -11.61
CA PHE A 289 4.44 38.65 -11.34
C PHE A 289 3.28 38.69 -10.32
N GLY A 290 2.08 38.42 -10.77
CA GLY A 290 0.88 38.56 -9.96
C GLY A 290 0.33 37.21 -9.43
N ALA A 291 -0.74 37.28 -8.63
CA ALA A 291 -1.38 36.10 -8.05
C ALA A 291 -1.78 35.05 -9.10
N LYS A 292 -2.32 35.46 -10.26
CA LYS A 292 -2.66 34.55 -11.38
C LYS A 292 -1.43 33.75 -11.89
N SER A 293 -0.26 34.39 -11.96
CA SER A 293 0.97 33.71 -12.39
C SER A 293 1.49 32.73 -11.35
N ILE A 294 1.23 32.97 -10.05
CA ILE A 294 1.57 32.05 -8.97
C ILE A 294 0.67 30.82 -9.04
N ASP A 295 -0.64 31.03 -9.24
CA ASP A 295 -1.61 29.93 -9.36
C ASP A 295 -1.29 29.03 -10.56
N GLU A 296 -0.90 29.63 -11.70
CA GLU A 296 -0.41 28.92 -12.88
C GLU A 296 0.84 28.07 -12.57
N VAL A 297 1.83 28.63 -11.89
CA VAL A 297 3.04 27.92 -11.47
C VAL A 297 2.72 26.79 -10.50
N LYS A 298 1.87 27.05 -9.50
CA LYS A 298 1.43 26.02 -8.53
C LYS A 298 0.73 24.86 -9.23
N ALA A 299 -0.19 25.15 -10.17
CA ALA A 299 -0.89 24.13 -10.93
C ALA A 299 0.09 23.22 -11.69
N LYS A 300 1.08 23.81 -12.36
CA LYS A 300 2.10 23.07 -13.13
C LYS A 300 3.03 22.25 -12.23
N LEU A 301 3.44 22.77 -11.08
CA LEU A 301 4.24 22.03 -10.12
C LEU A 301 3.49 20.85 -9.51
N VAL A 302 2.20 21.02 -9.22
CA VAL A 302 1.34 19.93 -8.71
C VAL A 302 1.16 18.82 -9.75
N GLU A 303 1.02 19.14 -11.04
CA GLU A 303 1.02 18.12 -12.12
C GLU A 303 2.29 17.26 -12.12
N MET A 304 3.42 17.81 -11.68
CA MET A 304 4.71 17.12 -11.53
C MET A 304 4.91 16.51 -10.13
N GLY A 305 3.92 16.62 -9.21
CA GLY A 305 4.04 16.17 -7.83
C GLY A 305 4.96 17.02 -6.96
N LEU A 306 5.25 18.26 -7.38
CA LEU A 306 6.13 19.22 -6.70
C LEU A 306 5.31 20.35 -6.07
N SER A 307 5.91 21.05 -5.10
CA SER A 307 5.29 22.21 -4.45
C SER A 307 6.33 23.30 -4.19
N LEU A 308 5.90 24.55 -4.13
CA LEU A 308 6.75 25.68 -3.71
C LEU A 308 7.13 25.54 -2.23
N LYS A 309 8.25 26.15 -1.84
CA LYS A 309 8.65 26.28 -0.46
C LYS A 309 7.54 27.00 0.33
N ASP A 310 7.13 26.44 1.46
CA ASP A 310 6.07 26.97 2.33
C ASP A 310 4.62 26.93 1.79
N SER A 311 4.33 26.15 0.73
CA SER A 311 2.96 25.91 0.30
C SER A 311 2.19 25.08 1.32
N ALA A 312 0.97 25.52 1.70
CA ALA A 312 0.13 24.75 2.62
C ALA A 312 -0.28 23.39 1.98
N PRO A 313 -0.25 22.28 2.73
CA PRO A 313 -0.73 21.00 2.22
C PRO A 313 -2.24 21.09 1.94
N GLY A 314 -2.67 20.84 0.70
CA GLY A 314 -4.08 20.82 0.30
C GLY A 314 -4.51 21.93 -0.68
N PHE A 315 -3.57 22.61 -1.33
CA PHE A 315 -3.90 23.53 -2.42
C PHE A 315 -4.50 22.77 -3.61
N ASP A 316 -5.74 23.13 -4.01
CA ASP A 316 -6.39 22.64 -5.22
C ASP A 316 -6.17 23.64 -6.37
N PRO A 317 -5.29 23.33 -7.33
CA PRO A 317 -4.95 24.25 -8.42
C PRO A 317 -6.11 24.47 -9.40
N HIS A 318 -7.01 23.51 -9.57
CA HIS A 318 -8.14 23.64 -10.47
C HIS A 318 -9.23 24.57 -9.91
N ALA A 319 -9.45 24.54 -8.59
CA ALA A 319 -10.35 25.47 -7.93
C ALA A 319 -9.83 26.91 -7.95
N ALA A 320 -8.52 27.09 -7.79
CA ALA A 320 -7.88 28.42 -7.87
C ALA A 320 -7.96 29.02 -9.27
N LEU A 321 -7.67 28.26 -10.32
CA LEU A 321 -7.76 28.72 -11.71
C LEU A 321 -9.21 29.04 -12.13
N ALA A 322 -10.20 28.29 -11.66
CA ALA A 322 -11.62 28.54 -11.94
C ALA A 322 -12.15 29.80 -11.25
N ALA A 323 -11.56 30.22 -10.13
CA ALA A 323 -11.96 31.44 -9.41
C ALA A 323 -11.58 32.75 -10.13
N TYR A 324 -10.66 32.69 -11.09
CA TYR A 324 -10.21 33.84 -11.89
C TYR A 324 -10.79 33.79 -13.32
N GLY A 325 -12.05 33.31 -13.50
CA GLY A 325 -12.70 33.20 -14.78
C GLY A 325 -12.64 34.48 -15.61
N ASP A 326 -12.37 34.28 -16.91
CA ASP A 326 -12.58 35.18 -18.07
C ASP A 326 -12.71 36.70 -17.81
N ASP A 327 -11.60 37.35 -17.52
CA ASP A 327 -11.45 38.80 -17.66
C ASP A 327 -10.18 39.13 -18.48
N ASP A 328 -10.05 38.58 -19.66
CA ASP A 328 -9.04 38.98 -20.65
C ASP A 328 -9.69 39.20 -22.04
N ASP A 329 -10.73 40.02 -22.09
CA ASP A 329 -11.10 40.81 -23.29
C ASP A 329 -11.25 42.26 -22.83
N ASP A 330 -10.20 43.01 -23.03
CA ASP A 330 -10.16 44.43 -23.41
C ASP A 330 -8.86 45.08 -22.93
N ALA A 331 -8.00 45.37 -23.90
CA ALA A 331 -7.27 46.63 -24.05
C ALA A 331 -6.08 46.47 -24.99
N PHE A 332 -6.32 46.21 -26.26
CA PHE A 332 -5.47 46.80 -27.28
C PHE A 332 -5.95 48.23 -27.50
N VAL A 333 -5.27 49.17 -26.92
CA VAL A 333 -5.31 50.57 -27.37
C VAL A 333 -3.93 50.81 -28.07
N GLU A 334 -4.02 50.87 -29.39
CA GLU A 334 -3.03 51.50 -30.20
C GLU A 334 -2.89 52.97 -29.78
N ASP A 335 -1.72 53.36 -29.39
CA ASP A 335 -1.29 54.77 -29.48
C ASP A 335 -0.06 54.83 -30.41
N GLU A 336 -0.38 55.00 -31.71
CA GLU A 336 0.48 55.77 -32.61
C GLU A 336 0.31 57.21 -32.22
N GLN A 337 1.38 57.91 -31.94
CA GLN A 337 1.78 59.22 -32.48
C GLN A 337 2.83 59.93 -31.62
N TYR A 338 3.86 60.28 -32.32
CA TYR A 338 4.96 61.27 -32.20
C TYR A 338 6.30 60.76 -31.75
#